data_396a97f934f147518f8e2bac3a3d3fa7
#
_entry.id   396a97f934f147518f8e2bac3a3d3fa7
#
_cell.length_a   1.000
_cell.length_b   1.000
_cell.length_c   1.000
_cell.angle_alpha   90.00
_cell.angle_beta   90.00
_cell.angle_gamma   90.00
#
_symmetry.space_group_name_H-M   'P 1'
#
loop_
_entity.id
_entity.type
_entity.pdbx_description
1 polymer ?
#
loop_
_entity_poly.entity_id
_entity_poly.type
_entity_poly.pdbx_seq_one_letter_code
_entity_poly.pdbx_strand_id
1 'polypeptide(L)'
;MLDKYVLMHKDIPVGDLTYDTSKKKFTFEKYDSIKDKNHLPLGMYSFKNWNIDYKPTHEDIVFWLEDRVVPKERANIDEILKVMGLIDYDFWELCRRTRAMCMEDYFWLSKGEKYEDVHIRYLANNNRLYETPIPFKVEDYEPEYKIVGNKLIKN
;
A
#
# COMPACT_ATOMS: atom_id res chain seq x y z
N MET A 1 12.93 3.53 -14.06
CA MET A 1 12.17 4.51 -13.26
C MET A 1 11.96 3.97 -11.87
N LEU A 2 12.04 4.81 -10.87
CA LEU A 2 11.84 4.42 -9.47
C LEU A 2 10.49 4.92 -8.96
N ASP A 3 9.69 4.02 -8.43
CA ASP A 3 8.50 4.36 -7.65
C ASP A 3 8.90 4.47 -6.19
N LYS A 4 8.81 5.65 -5.62
CA LYS A 4 9.24 5.87 -4.24
C LYS A 4 8.09 6.31 -3.35
N TYR A 5 7.96 5.62 -2.22
CA TYR A 5 6.98 5.93 -1.19
C TYR A 5 7.67 6.05 0.16
N VAL A 6 7.08 6.81 1.05
CA VAL A 6 7.47 6.79 2.46
C VAL A 6 6.59 5.79 3.18
N LEU A 7 7.21 4.78 3.80
CA LEU A 7 6.48 3.88 4.68
C LEU A 7 6.19 4.62 5.97
N MET A 8 4.92 4.67 6.34
CA MET A 8 4.42 5.36 7.52
C MET A 8 3.88 4.36 8.53
N HIS A 9 4.06 4.67 9.81
CA HIS A 9 3.34 4.02 10.90
C HIS A 9 2.53 5.10 11.59
N LYS A 10 1.23 5.16 11.34
CA LYS A 10 0.39 6.31 11.64
C LYS A 10 0.95 7.56 10.96
N ASP A 11 1.28 8.57 11.75
CA ASP A 11 1.86 9.83 11.30
C ASP A 11 3.40 9.85 11.38
N ILE A 12 4.02 8.71 11.71
CA ILE A 12 5.48 8.60 11.88
C ILE A 12 6.11 8.06 10.60
N PRO A 13 6.98 8.82 9.93
CA PRO A 13 7.76 8.31 8.80
C PRO A 13 8.78 7.27 9.27
N VAL A 14 8.77 6.09 8.65
CA VAL A 14 9.61 4.97 9.05
C VAL A 14 10.80 4.78 8.12
N GLY A 15 10.60 4.94 6.83
CA GLY A 15 11.65 4.75 5.85
C GLY A 15 11.16 4.91 4.43
N ASP A 16 12.10 4.81 3.48
CA ASP A 16 11.81 4.88 2.04
C ASP A 16 11.61 3.49 1.47
N LEU A 17 10.46 3.24 0.88
CA LEU A 17 10.19 2.03 0.13
C LEU A 17 10.19 2.37 -1.35
N THR A 18 11.06 1.70 -2.10
CA THR A 18 11.28 2.02 -3.51
C THR A 18 11.10 0.76 -4.37
N TYR A 19 10.42 0.91 -5.48
CA TYR A 19 10.33 -0.13 -6.51
C TYR A 19 11.03 0.34 -7.76
N ASP A 20 12.06 -0.42 -8.18
CA ASP A 20 12.75 -0.19 -9.45
C ASP A 20 12.01 -0.94 -10.55
N THR A 21 11.31 -0.23 -11.42
CA THR A 21 10.50 -0.82 -12.49
C THR A 21 11.34 -1.55 -13.53
N SER A 22 12.60 -1.11 -13.75
CA SER A 22 13.49 -1.74 -14.71
C SER A 22 14.00 -3.09 -14.22
N LYS A 23 14.38 -3.15 -12.95
CA LYS A 23 14.92 -4.37 -12.32
C LYS A 23 13.83 -5.22 -11.66
N LYS A 24 12.63 -4.69 -11.52
CA LYS A 24 11.51 -5.31 -10.81
C LYS A 24 11.90 -5.70 -9.38
N LYS A 25 12.57 -4.78 -8.67
CA LYS A 25 13.09 -5.00 -7.34
C LYS A 25 12.60 -3.95 -6.36
N PHE A 26 12.20 -4.40 -5.18
CA PHE A 26 11.90 -3.54 -4.05
C PHE A 26 13.12 -3.37 -3.15
N THR A 27 13.26 -2.18 -2.60
CA THR A 27 14.23 -1.87 -1.54
C THR A 27 13.55 -1.07 -0.44
N PHE A 28 14.04 -1.21 0.77
CA PHE A 28 13.56 -0.44 1.92
C PHE A 28 14.74 0.07 2.73
N GLU A 29 14.76 1.38 2.98
CA GLU A 29 15.77 2.06 3.78
C GLU A 29 15.08 2.69 5.00
N LYS A 30 15.32 2.11 6.18
CA LYS A 30 14.79 2.66 7.43
C LYS A 30 15.46 3.99 7.75
N TYR A 31 14.70 4.95 8.26
CA TYR A 31 15.28 6.21 8.73
C TYR A 31 16.02 6.01 10.06
N ASP A 32 17.11 6.76 10.24
CA ASP A 32 17.91 6.69 11.48
C ASP A 32 17.14 7.17 12.72
N SER A 33 16.10 7.98 12.52
CA SER A 33 15.23 8.44 13.59
C SER A 33 14.41 7.32 14.24
N ILE A 34 14.25 6.19 13.55
CA ILE A 34 13.48 5.05 14.08
C ILE A 34 14.40 4.20 14.98
N LYS A 35 14.12 4.26 16.28
CA LYS A 35 14.87 3.53 17.29
C LYS A 35 14.05 2.42 17.95
N ASP A 36 12.73 2.47 17.82
CA ASP A 36 11.81 1.49 18.38
C ASP A 36 11.36 0.51 17.31
N LYS A 37 11.68 -0.77 17.49
CA LYS A 37 11.30 -1.82 16.55
C LYS A 37 9.78 -1.97 16.40
N ASN A 38 8.99 -1.45 17.33
CA ASN A 38 7.53 -1.49 17.23
C ASN A 38 6.99 -0.62 16.09
N HIS A 39 7.81 0.27 15.54
CA HIS A 39 7.48 1.03 14.33
C HIS A 39 7.87 0.31 13.04
N LEU A 40 8.35 -0.94 13.13
CA LEU A 40 8.75 -1.72 11.97
C LEU A 40 7.69 -2.79 11.66
N PRO A 41 7.33 -2.98 10.39
CA PRO A 41 6.33 -3.98 10.04
C PRO A 41 6.90 -5.40 10.21
N LEU A 42 6.32 -6.15 11.13
CA LEU A 42 6.81 -7.48 11.50
C LEU A 42 6.92 -8.42 10.30
N GLY A 43 5.93 -8.40 9.40
CA GLY A 43 5.96 -9.26 8.22
C GLY A 43 7.14 -9.02 7.28
N MET A 44 7.63 -7.78 7.25
CA MET A 44 8.79 -7.40 6.43
C MET A 44 10.11 -7.75 7.14
N TYR A 45 10.12 -7.70 8.47
CA TYR A 45 11.33 -7.91 9.27
C TYR A 45 11.50 -9.34 9.77
N SER A 46 10.46 -10.19 9.65
CA SER A 46 10.46 -11.57 10.08
C SER A 46 10.63 -11.76 11.60
N PHE A 47 10.01 -12.78 12.16
CA PHE A 47 10.12 -13.09 13.59
C PHE A 47 11.56 -13.41 14.02
N LYS A 48 12.34 -14.04 13.13
CA LYS A 48 13.71 -14.44 13.46
C LYS A 48 14.66 -13.27 13.52
N ASN A 49 14.41 -12.24 12.72
CA ASN A 49 15.32 -11.11 12.52
C ASN A 49 14.69 -9.78 12.91
N TRP A 50 13.61 -9.82 13.69
CA TRP A 50 12.94 -8.58 14.09
C TRP A 50 13.83 -7.77 15.00
N ASN A 51 14.77 -7.11 14.40
CA ASN A 51 15.65 -6.15 15.05
C ASN A 51 15.82 -4.95 14.12
N ILE A 52 16.20 -3.85 14.72
CA ILE A 52 16.25 -2.55 14.05
C ILE A 52 17.33 -2.47 12.97
N ASP A 53 18.34 -3.33 13.03
CA ASP A 53 19.47 -3.31 12.11
C ASP A 53 19.30 -4.25 10.90
N TYR A 54 18.24 -5.07 10.91
CA TYR A 54 17.97 -5.95 9.80
C TYR A 54 17.55 -5.14 8.56
N LYS A 55 18.11 -5.48 7.41
CA LYS A 55 17.73 -4.85 6.16
C LYS A 55 16.82 -5.79 5.36
N PRO A 56 15.53 -5.46 5.21
CA PRO A 56 14.61 -6.32 4.46
C PRO A 56 15.06 -6.55 3.03
N THR A 57 14.90 -7.78 2.56
CA THR A 57 15.19 -8.17 1.20
C THR A 57 14.00 -7.86 0.30
N HIS A 58 14.18 -7.97 -1.01
CA HIS A 58 13.08 -7.88 -1.96
C HIS A 58 11.95 -8.86 -1.60
N GLU A 59 12.31 -10.10 -1.27
CA GLU A 59 11.36 -11.15 -0.93
C GLU A 59 10.57 -10.82 0.34
N ASP A 60 11.24 -10.24 1.35
CA ASP A 60 10.57 -9.79 2.57
C ASP A 60 9.52 -8.73 2.29
N ILE A 61 9.86 -7.78 1.43
CA ILE A 61 8.98 -6.67 1.07
C ILE A 61 7.77 -7.19 0.29
N VAL A 62 8.00 -8.04 -0.70
CA VAL A 62 6.92 -8.66 -1.47
C VAL A 62 5.99 -9.45 -0.57
N PHE A 63 6.53 -10.25 0.33
CA PHE A 63 5.74 -11.04 1.28
C PHE A 63 4.81 -10.14 2.11
N TRP A 64 5.34 -9.04 2.64
CA TRP A 64 4.57 -8.10 3.44
C TRP A 64 3.49 -7.40 2.61
N LEU A 65 3.82 -6.95 1.41
CA LEU A 65 2.89 -6.22 0.55
C LEU A 65 1.77 -7.12 0.03
N GLU A 66 2.08 -8.37 -0.36
CA GLU A 66 1.07 -9.30 -0.87
C GLU A 66 0.01 -9.63 0.17
N ASP A 67 0.39 -9.65 1.45
CA ASP A 67 -0.55 -9.92 2.54
C ASP A 67 -1.50 -8.74 2.81
N ARG A 68 -1.26 -7.60 2.19
CA ARG A 68 -2.01 -6.37 2.45
C ARG A 68 -3.03 -6.02 1.37
N VAL A 69 -3.10 -6.81 0.33
CA VAL A 69 -4.03 -6.58 -0.78
C VAL A 69 -4.88 -7.82 -1.01
N VAL A 70 -5.96 -7.65 -1.76
CA VAL A 70 -6.85 -8.74 -2.09
C VAL A 70 -6.06 -9.84 -2.81
N PRO A 71 -6.18 -11.12 -2.39
CA PRO A 71 -5.44 -12.20 -3.04
C PRO A 71 -5.99 -12.52 -4.41
N LYS A 72 -5.11 -12.99 -5.29
CA LYS A 72 -5.45 -13.36 -6.67
C LYS A 72 -6.52 -14.45 -6.73
N GLU A 73 -6.53 -15.33 -5.75
CA GLU A 73 -7.42 -16.50 -5.69
C GLU A 73 -8.79 -16.17 -5.09
N ARG A 74 -9.01 -14.93 -4.70
CA ARG A 74 -10.29 -14.55 -4.11
C ARG A 74 -11.44 -14.74 -5.11
N ALA A 75 -12.56 -15.27 -4.62
CA ALA A 75 -13.79 -15.31 -5.40
C ALA A 75 -14.15 -13.90 -5.88
N ASN A 76 -14.63 -13.78 -7.09
CA ASN A 76 -15.01 -12.50 -7.71
C ASN A 76 -13.84 -11.55 -7.93
N ILE A 77 -12.60 -12.06 -8.01
CA ILE A 77 -11.42 -11.19 -8.20
C ILE A 77 -11.55 -10.35 -9.48
N ASP A 78 -12.08 -10.91 -10.57
CA ASP A 78 -12.22 -10.17 -11.82
C ASP A 78 -13.17 -8.98 -11.67
N GLU A 79 -14.25 -9.14 -10.93
CA GLU A 79 -15.18 -8.04 -10.65
C GLU A 79 -14.54 -6.97 -9.79
N ILE A 80 -13.77 -7.37 -8.79
CA ILE A 80 -13.05 -6.44 -7.91
C ILE A 80 -12.04 -5.63 -8.72
N LEU A 81 -11.27 -6.28 -9.59
CA LEU A 81 -10.29 -5.61 -10.45
C LEU A 81 -10.96 -4.61 -11.38
N LYS A 82 -12.11 -4.96 -11.96
CA LYS A 82 -12.86 -4.05 -12.84
C LYS A 82 -13.33 -2.81 -12.09
N VAL A 83 -13.85 -2.99 -10.88
CA VAL A 83 -14.27 -1.85 -10.04
C VAL A 83 -13.07 -0.93 -9.76
N MET A 84 -11.89 -1.49 -9.61
CA MET A 84 -10.66 -0.73 -9.39
C MET A 84 -10.05 -0.19 -10.69
N GLY A 85 -10.63 -0.52 -11.85
CA GLY A 85 -10.11 -0.08 -13.14
C GLY A 85 -8.93 -0.89 -13.65
N LEU A 86 -8.80 -2.14 -13.21
CA LEU A 86 -7.72 -3.03 -13.65
C LEU A 86 -8.25 -4.15 -14.52
N ILE A 87 -7.50 -4.50 -15.56
CA ILE A 87 -7.81 -5.67 -16.40
C ILE A 87 -7.19 -6.92 -15.79
N ASP A 88 -5.92 -6.84 -15.40
CA ASP A 88 -5.16 -7.97 -14.88
C ASP A 88 -4.81 -7.77 -13.42
N TYR A 89 -4.56 -8.88 -12.74
CA TYR A 89 -4.10 -8.85 -11.37
C TYR A 89 -2.62 -8.39 -11.33
N ASP A 90 -2.37 -7.31 -10.62
CA ASP A 90 -1.03 -6.79 -10.36
C ASP A 90 -0.99 -6.32 -8.90
N PHE A 91 -0.28 -7.04 -8.04
CA PHE A 91 -0.29 -6.73 -6.61
C PHE A 91 0.32 -5.36 -6.33
N TRP A 92 1.32 -4.93 -7.10
CA TRP A 92 1.94 -3.61 -6.88
C TRP A 92 0.97 -2.48 -7.24
N GLU A 93 0.22 -2.61 -8.34
CA GLU A 93 -0.83 -1.65 -8.67
C GLU A 93 -1.91 -1.60 -7.58
N LEU A 94 -2.29 -2.75 -7.03
CA LEU A 94 -3.22 -2.80 -5.91
C LEU A 94 -2.64 -2.08 -4.69
N CYS A 95 -1.38 -2.30 -4.37
CA CYS A 95 -0.70 -1.60 -3.28
C CYS A 95 -0.64 -0.10 -3.52
N ARG A 96 -0.34 0.34 -4.72
CA ARG A 96 -0.30 1.76 -5.06
C ARG A 96 -1.65 2.43 -4.86
N ARG A 97 -2.72 1.77 -5.27
CA ARG A 97 -4.09 2.29 -5.18
C ARG A 97 -4.60 2.32 -3.76
N THR A 98 -4.31 1.28 -2.99
CA THR A 98 -4.74 1.18 -1.60
C THR A 98 -3.75 1.81 -0.63
N ARG A 99 -2.59 2.26 -1.12
CA ARG A 99 -1.46 2.73 -0.30
C ARG A 99 -1.04 1.68 0.73
N ALA A 100 -1.25 0.42 0.39
CA ALA A 100 -0.98 -0.74 1.25
C ALA A 100 -1.66 -0.64 2.62
N MET A 101 -2.75 0.11 2.73
CA MET A 101 -3.52 0.22 3.98
C MET A 101 -4.32 -1.04 4.24
N CYS A 102 -4.43 -1.41 5.51
CA CYS A 102 -5.38 -2.43 5.95
C CYS A 102 -5.97 -2.04 7.30
N MET A 103 -7.09 -2.67 7.68
CA MET A 103 -7.80 -2.34 8.91
C MET A 103 -7.13 -2.92 10.16
N GLU A 104 -6.13 -3.79 9.99
CA GLU A 104 -5.52 -4.54 11.09
C GLU A 104 -4.35 -3.82 11.76
N ASP A 105 -3.75 -2.83 11.07
CA ASP A 105 -2.64 -2.06 11.61
C ASP A 105 -2.65 -0.61 11.10
N TYR A 106 -1.58 0.13 11.38
CA TYR A 106 -1.46 1.55 11.03
C TYR A 106 -0.38 1.82 9.98
N PHE A 107 0.18 0.78 9.36
CA PHE A 107 1.17 0.97 8.30
C PHE A 107 0.51 1.36 6.98
N TRP A 108 1.17 2.22 6.23
CA TRP A 108 0.71 2.64 4.91
C TRP A 108 1.83 3.32 4.14
N LEU A 109 1.63 3.49 2.83
CA LEU A 109 2.60 4.12 1.93
C LEU A 109 2.12 5.52 1.57
N SER A 110 2.94 6.53 1.87
CA SER A 110 2.60 7.93 1.61
C SER A 110 3.38 8.48 0.43
N LYS A 111 2.73 9.33 -0.34
CA LYS A 111 3.38 10.22 -1.32
C LYS A 111 3.21 11.69 -0.93
N GLY A 112 3.18 11.96 0.36
CA GLY A 112 3.02 13.31 0.89
C GLY A 112 1.70 13.56 1.58
N GLU A 113 0.77 12.58 1.56
CA GLU A 113 -0.50 12.69 2.26
C GLU A 113 -0.29 12.58 3.76
N LYS A 114 -1.28 13.00 4.53
CA LYS A 114 -1.28 12.91 5.99
C LYS A 114 -2.14 11.75 6.46
N TYR A 115 -1.71 11.09 7.52
CA TYR A 115 -2.43 9.98 8.13
C TYR A 115 -3.92 10.30 8.38
N GLU A 116 -4.19 11.45 8.98
CA GLU A 116 -5.55 11.87 9.33
C GLU A 116 -6.45 12.13 8.13
N ASP A 117 -5.87 12.36 6.95
CA ASP A 117 -6.62 12.65 5.74
C ASP A 117 -6.95 11.41 4.93
N VAL A 118 -6.21 10.33 5.10
CA VAL A 118 -6.29 9.21 4.16
C VAL A 118 -6.41 7.83 4.80
N HIS A 119 -5.90 7.62 6.02
CA HIS A 119 -5.84 6.27 6.56
C HIS A 119 -7.23 5.76 6.96
N ILE A 120 -7.57 4.58 6.43
CA ILE A 120 -8.91 4.01 6.61
C ILE A 120 -9.30 3.80 8.07
N ARG A 121 -8.34 3.44 8.94
CA ARG A 121 -8.62 3.28 10.37
C ARG A 121 -8.96 4.61 11.04
N TYR A 122 -8.22 5.65 10.70
CA TYR A 122 -8.51 6.98 11.23
C TYR A 122 -9.87 7.47 10.76
N LEU A 123 -10.13 7.36 9.48
CA LEU A 123 -11.39 7.80 8.88
C LEU A 123 -12.58 7.01 9.46
N ALA A 124 -12.44 5.70 9.61
CA ALA A 124 -13.49 4.86 10.18
C ALA A 124 -13.76 5.23 11.64
N ASN A 125 -12.71 5.45 12.45
CA ASN A 125 -12.87 5.82 13.86
C ASN A 125 -13.50 7.18 14.06
N ASN A 126 -13.48 8.04 13.05
CA ASN A 126 -14.04 9.38 13.09
C ASN A 126 -15.30 9.52 12.23
N ASN A 127 -15.91 8.40 11.82
CA ASN A 127 -17.11 8.35 10.99
C ASN A 127 -16.98 9.12 9.67
N ARG A 128 -15.76 9.11 9.09
CA ARG A 128 -15.43 9.84 7.86
C ARG A 128 -15.04 8.92 6.71
N LEU A 129 -15.36 7.64 6.79
CA LEU A 129 -14.92 6.66 5.77
C LEU A 129 -15.47 6.98 4.38
N TYR A 130 -16.64 7.64 4.31
CA TYR A 130 -17.23 8.08 3.05
C TYR A 130 -16.46 9.20 2.36
N GLU A 131 -15.59 9.90 3.08
CA GLU A 131 -14.77 10.99 2.52
C GLU A 131 -13.51 10.50 1.85
N THR A 132 -13.26 9.21 1.84
CA THR A 132 -12.00 8.61 1.43
C THR A 132 -11.66 8.94 -0.02
N PRO A 133 -10.70 9.82 -0.28
CA PRO A 133 -10.21 10.04 -1.64
C PRO A 133 -9.30 8.91 -2.09
N ILE A 134 -8.64 8.28 -1.15
CA ILE A 134 -7.82 7.10 -1.28
C ILE A 134 -8.63 5.93 -0.71
N PRO A 135 -8.46 4.72 -1.21
CA PRO A 135 -7.28 4.24 -1.94
C PRO A 135 -7.35 4.32 -3.46
N PHE A 136 -8.35 4.90 -4.02
CA PHE A 136 -8.65 4.73 -5.44
C PHE A 136 -8.05 5.79 -6.35
N LYS A 137 -7.31 6.75 -5.79
CA LYS A 137 -6.63 7.77 -6.59
C LYS A 137 -5.12 7.56 -6.54
N VAL A 138 -4.55 7.30 -7.69
CA VAL A 138 -3.10 7.35 -7.92
C VAL A 138 -2.90 8.47 -8.92
N GLU A 139 -2.12 9.49 -8.55
CA GLU A 139 -1.99 10.73 -9.31
C GLU A 139 -1.62 10.53 -10.78
N ASP A 140 -0.77 9.56 -11.08
CA ASP A 140 -0.28 9.30 -12.42
C ASP A 140 -1.03 8.16 -13.10
N TYR A 141 -2.20 7.80 -12.60
CA TYR A 141 -2.94 6.67 -13.11
C TYR A 141 -4.33 7.06 -13.53
N GLU A 142 -4.64 6.80 -14.80
CA GLU A 142 -6.00 6.88 -15.30
C GLU A 142 -6.55 5.45 -15.38
N PRO A 143 -7.63 5.15 -14.68
CA PRO A 143 -8.22 3.81 -14.75
C PRO A 143 -8.74 3.55 -16.17
N GLU A 144 -8.55 2.33 -16.65
CA GLU A 144 -9.08 1.92 -17.95
C GLU A 144 -10.61 1.93 -17.97
N TYR A 145 -11.22 1.77 -16.79
CA TYR A 145 -12.66 1.75 -16.64
C TYR A 145 -13.10 2.74 -15.58
N LYS A 146 -14.26 3.30 -15.78
CA LYS A 146 -14.93 4.15 -14.80
C LYS A 146 -16.34 3.64 -14.57
N ILE A 147 -16.90 3.94 -13.41
CA ILE A 147 -18.28 3.62 -13.09
C ILE A 147 -19.14 4.85 -13.41
N VAL A 148 -20.14 4.65 -14.27
CA VAL A 148 -21.14 5.67 -14.58
C VAL A 148 -22.52 5.06 -14.27
N GLY A 149 -23.15 5.56 -13.22
CA GLY A 149 -24.33 4.92 -12.66
C GLY A 149 -23.97 3.53 -12.13
N ASN A 150 -24.67 2.50 -12.59
CA ASN A 150 -24.35 1.11 -12.22
C ASN A 150 -23.58 0.36 -13.31
N LYS A 151 -23.01 1.09 -14.28
CA LYS A 151 -22.32 0.48 -15.41
C LYS A 151 -20.83 0.76 -15.37
N LEU A 152 -20.06 -0.24 -15.76
CA LEU A 152 -18.63 -0.14 -15.96
C LEU A 152 -18.38 0.27 -17.41
N ILE A 153 -17.75 1.42 -17.62
CA ILE A 153 -17.50 1.98 -18.95
C ILE A 153 -16.00 2.16 -19.15
N LYS A 154 -15.49 1.71 -20.28
CA LYS A 154 -14.08 1.90 -20.63
C LYS A 154 -13.83 3.36 -20.95
N ASN A 155 -12.75 3.89 -20.38
CA ASN A 155 -12.31 5.25 -20.67
C ASN A 155 -11.79 5.41 -22.09
#